data_2ca5791afe4eb232a3f64bcd4d51d533
#
_entry.id   2ca5791afe4eb232a3f64bcd4d51d533
#
_cell.length_a   1.000
_cell.length_b   1.000
_cell.length_c   1.000
_cell.angle_alpha   90.00
_cell.angle_beta   90.00
_cell.angle_gamma   90.00
#
_symmetry.space_group_name_H-M   'P 1'
#
loop_
_entity.id
_entity.type
_entity.pdbx_description
1 polymer ?
#
loop_
_entity_poly.entity_id
_entity_poly.type
_entity_poly.pdbx_seq_one_letter_code
_entity_poly.pdbx_strand_id
1 'polypeptide(L)'
;TEYVVTRWYRAPELLLSCAEYSVAIDIWSSGCILAELLGRKPLFPGKDYVHQLNLITKVIGTPDEQDLYFVTSDKARRYLRQLPYSKPMDFKRLYPEANPLACDLIEKMLIFNPEKRINVEECLKHPYLASLHDVNDEPVADAPFTFAFEQHNGGEMSEETVRRLILQELKQLDEEINFNARSHADALEERLQTMRV
;
A
#
# COMPACT_ATOMS: atom_id res chain seq x y z
N THR A 1 -13.24 -8.86 5.96
CA THR A 1 -11.93 -9.32 5.44
C THR A 1 -10.73 -9.04 6.35
N GLU A 2 -10.95 -8.62 7.62
CA GLU A 2 -9.87 -8.32 8.57
C GLU A 2 -8.88 -9.48 8.81
N TYR A 3 -9.26 -10.71 8.48
CA TYR A 3 -8.49 -11.92 8.82
C TYR A 3 -7.76 -12.57 7.66
N VAL A 4 -7.89 -12.07 6.44
CA VAL A 4 -7.43 -12.76 5.22
C VAL A 4 -6.01 -12.36 4.81
N VAL A 5 -5.49 -11.20 5.27
CA VAL A 5 -4.17 -10.68 4.89
C VAL A 5 -3.25 -10.60 6.10
N THR A 6 -1.98 -10.89 5.87
CA THR A 6 -0.92 -10.81 6.90
C THR A 6 -0.94 -9.45 7.59
N ARG A 7 -1.03 -9.44 8.93
CA ARG A 7 -1.06 -8.19 9.73
C ARG A 7 0.27 -7.45 9.80
N TRP A 8 1.37 -8.10 9.42
CA TRP A 8 2.72 -7.55 9.56
C TRP A 8 2.95 -6.25 8.77
N TYR A 9 2.18 -6.05 7.70
CA TYR A 9 2.26 -4.88 6.83
C TYR A 9 1.09 -3.90 7.03
N ARG A 10 0.21 -4.16 8.01
CA ARG A 10 -0.94 -3.29 8.27
C ARG A 10 -0.53 -2.01 8.97
N ALA A 11 -1.03 -0.90 8.46
CA ALA A 11 -0.84 0.42 9.05
C ALA A 11 -1.51 0.53 10.44
N PRO A 12 -1.00 1.41 11.32
CA PRO A 12 -1.54 1.59 12.67
C PRO A 12 -3.04 1.89 12.68
N GLU A 13 -3.54 2.73 11.77
CA GLU A 13 -4.94 3.10 11.63
C GLU A 13 -5.85 1.88 11.39
N LEU A 14 -5.39 0.88 10.61
CA LEU A 14 -6.11 -0.37 10.41
C LEU A 14 -6.12 -1.25 11.67
N LEU A 15 -5.00 -1.31 12.39
CA LEU A 15 -4.90 -2.07 13.63
C LEU A 15 -5.76 -1.48 14.75
N LEU A 16 -6.02 -0.18 14.68
CA LEU A 16 -6.82 0.57 15.65
C LEU A 16 -8.29 0.69 15.25
N SER A 17 -8.70 0.01 14.16
CA SER A 17 -10.07 0.02 13.61
C SER A 17 -10.58 1.44 13.35
N CYS A 18 -9.72 2.31 12.79
CA CYS A 18 -10.12 3.64 12.36
C CYS A 18 -10.97 3.52 11.10
N ALA A 19 -12.06 4.30 11.04
CA ALA A 19 -13.04 4.22 9.95
C ALA A 19 -12.51 4.76 8.61
N GLU A 20 -11.44 5.53 8.63
CA GLU A 20 -10.88 6.14 7.42
C GLU A 20 -9.87 5.20 6.76
N TYR A 21 -10.25 4.73 5.58
CA TYR A 21 -9.40 3.93 4.70
C TYR A 21 -8.77 4.86 3.65
N SER A 22 -7.52 5.22 3.81
CA SER A 22 -6.81 6.15 2.92
C SER A 22 -5.67 5.45 2.17
N VAL A 23 -5.21 6.08 1.09
CA VAL A 23 -4.04 5.64 0.30
C VAL A 23 -2.74 5.58 1.12
N ALA A 24 -2.69 6.27 2.25
CA ALA A 24 -1.55 6.23 3.16
C ALA A 24 -1.28 4.84 3.76
N ILE A 25 -2.28 3.95 3.76
CA ILE A 25 -2.15 2.54 4.17
C ILE A 25 -1.17 1.79 3.26
N ASP A 26 -1.24 2.03 1.96
CA ASP A 26 -0.37 1.36 0.98
C ASP A 26 1.07 1.88 1.07
N ILE A 27 1.24 3.16 1.40
CA ILE A 27 2.56 3.74 1.68
C ILE A 27 3.20 3.09 2.91
N TRP A 28 2.44 2.87 3.99
CA TRP A 28 2.92 2.13 5.14
C TRP A 28 3.36 0.71 4.79
N SER A 29 2.51 -0.03 4.07
CA SER A 29 2.80 -1.39 3.63
C SER A 29 4.06 -1.45 2.77
N SER A 30 4.22 -0.51 1.84
CA SER A 30 5.42 -0.37 1.00
C SER A 30 6.66 -0.05 1.83
N GLY A 31 6.55 0.81 2.85
CA GLY A 31 7.62 1.11 3.80
C GLY A 31 8.08 -0.11 4.59
N CYS A 32 7.12 -0.95 5.03
CA CYS A 32 7.45 -2.22 5.68
C CYS A 32 8.20 -3.18 4.75
N ILE A 33 7.80 -3.26 3.48
CA ILE A 33 8.44 -4.09 2.46
C ILE A 33 9.85 -3.57 2.16
N LEU A 34 10.03 -2.26 2.00
CA LEU A 34 11.35 -1.66 1.80
C LEU A 34 12.29 -1.96 2.98
N ALA A 35 11.80 -1.84 4.21
CA ALA A 35 12.56 -2.20 5.41
C ALA A 35 12.93 -3.68 5.44
N GLU A 36 12.03 -4.56 5.01
CA GLU A 36 12.27 -6.01 4.91
C GLU A 36 13.31 -6.35 3.84
N LEU A 37 13.29 -5.67 2.70
CA LEU A 37 14.31 -5.84 1.66
C LEU A 37 15.70 -5.48 2.17
N LEU A 38 15.83 -4.40 2.96
CA LEU A 38 17.11 -4.00 3.56
C LEU A 38 17.56 -4.96 4.66
N GLY A 39 16.62 -5.41 5.53
CA GLY A 39 16.90 -6.23 6.70
C GLY A 39 16.82 -7.74 6.46
N ARG A 40 16.31 -8.17 5.30
CA ARG A 40 16.04 -9.57 4.91
C ARG A 40 15.16 -10.33 5.92
N LYS A 41 14.34 -9.61 6.66
CA LYS A 41 13.36 -10.14 7.62
C LYS A 41 12.26 -9.10 7.85
N PRO A 42 11.01 -9.55 8.12
CA PRO A 42 9.93 -8.64 8.42
C PRO A 42 10.25 -7.68 9.57
N LEU A 43 9.95 -6.39 9.40
CA LEU A 43 10.20 -5.38 10.42
C LEU A 43 9.29 -5.56 11.64
N PHE A 44 8.01 -5.90 11.42
CA PHE A 44 6.99 -6.00 12.45
C PHE A 44 6.27 -7.37 12.44
N PRO A 45 6.94 -8.50 12.81
CA PRO A 45 6.34 -9.83 12.78
C PRO A 45 5.41 -10.08 13.99
N GLY A 46 4.31 -9.34 14.07
CA GLY A 46 3.35 -9.42 15.16
C GLY A 46 2.58 -10.74 15.19
N LYS A 47 2.41 -11.32 16.39
CA LYS A 47 1.65 -12.56 16.62
C LYS A 47 0.15 -12.30 16.73
N ASP A 48 -0.22 -11.12 17.23
CA ASP A 48 -1.57 -10.63 17.40
C ASP A 48 -1.60 -9.11 17.24
N TYR A 49 -2.78 -8.47 17.31
CA TYR A 49 -2.95 -7.02 17.14
C TYR A 49 -2.17 -6.20 18.17
N VAL A 50 -2.19 -6.63 19.44
CA VAL A 50 -1.51 -5.93 20.54
C VAL A 50 0.00 -6.02 20.36
N HIS A 51 0.50 -7.22 20.05
CA HIS A 51 1.93 -7.45 19.79
C HIS A 51 2.39 -6.67 18.55
N GLN A 52 1.57 -6.59 17.50
CA GLN A 52 1.87 -5.81 16.31
C GLN A 52 2.07 -4.32 16.65
N LEU A 53 1.12 -3.70 17.38
CA LEU A 53 1.24 -2.31 17.82
C LEU A 53 2.45 -2.08 18.73
N ASN A 54 2.76 -3.04 19.61
CA ASN A 54 3.95 -2.95 20.45
C ASN A 54 5.26 -2.98 19.65
N LEU A 55 5.33 -3.79 18.58
CA LEU A 55 6.49 -3.82 17.71
C LEU A 55 6.64 -2.51 16.94
N ILE A 56 5.54 -1.99 16.44
CA ILE A 56 5.50 -0.70 15.73
C ILE A 56 6.02 0.41 16.65
N THR A 57 5.41 0.59 17.83
CA THR A 57 5.77 1.68 18.74
C THR A 57 7.18 1.55 19.32
N LYS A 58 7.75 0.35 19.40
CA LYS A 58 9.17 0.17 19.77
C LYS A 58 10.13 0.70 18.71
N VAL A 59 9.78 0.64 17.44
CA VAL A 59 10.65 1.06 16.34
C VAL A 59 10.42 2.54 16.01
N ILE A 60 9.17 2.93 15.72
CA ILE A 60 8.87 4.31 15.31
C ILE A 60 8.65 5.27 16.48
N GLY A 61 8.67 4.78 17.70
CA GLY A 61 8.40 5.54 18.93
C GLY A 61 6.93 5.53 19.33
N THR A 62 6.69 5.91 20.58
CA THR A 62 5.33 6.09 21.10
C THR A 62 4.74 7.37 20.49
N PRO A 63 3.55 7.32 19.85
CA PRO A 63 2.95 8.49 19.24
C PRO A 63 2.57 9.55 20.30
N ASP A 64 2.70 10.82 19.95
CA ASP A 64 2.27 11.93 20.79
C ASP A 64 0.74 12.06 20.77
N GLU A 65 0.17 12.72 21.79
CA GLU A 65 -1.29 12.94 21.88
C GLU A 65 -1.85 13.66 20.65
N GLN A 66 -1.07 14.56 20.05
CA GLN A 66 -1.44 15.26 18.82
C GLN A 66 -1.53 14.33 17.59
N ASP A 67 -0.86 13.18 17.63
CA ASP A 67 -0.88 12.19 16.57
C ASP A 67 -1.96 11.10 16.77
N LEU A 68 -2.79 11.22 17.81
CA LEU A 68 -3.86 10.28 18.13
C LEU A 68 -5.25 10.76 17.75
N TYR A 69 -5.42 11.95 17.16
CA TYR A 69 -6.74 12.51 16.88
C TYR A 69 -7.57 11.68 15.89
N PHE A 70 -6.93 10.97 14.95
CA PHE A 70 -7.59 10.08 14.01
C PHE A 70 -8.09 8.78 14.65
N VAL A 71 -7.62 8.44 15.87
CA VAL A 71 -8.04 7.23 16.58
C VAL A 71 -9.41 7.49 17.22
N THR A 72 -10.47 7.03 16.59
CA THR A 72 -11.87 7.25 17.05
C THR A 72 -12.25 6.40 18.25
N SER A 73 -11.65 5.22 18.41
CA SER A 73 -11.94 4.29 19.52
C SER A 73 -11.29 4.75 20.83
N ASP A 74 -12.12 5.07 21.84
CA ASP A 74 -11.64 5.40 23.19
C ASP A 74 -10.88 4.25 23.87
N LYS A 75 -11.19 3.01 23.53
CA LYS A 75 -10.47 1.83 24.03
C LYS A 75 -9.06 1.79 23.45
N ALA A 76 -8.93 2.00 22.14
CA ALA A 76 -7.66 2.03 21.45
C ALA A 76 -6.77 3.22 21.93
N ARG A 77 -7.37 4.41 22.08
CA ARG A 77 -6.69 5.60 22.59
C ARG A 77 -6.17 5.41 24.00
N ARG A 78 -7.00 4.82 24.90
CA ARG A 78 -6.57 4.48 26.28
C ARG A 78 -5.42 3.48 26.28
N TYR A 79 -5.46 2.48 25.40
CA TYR A 79 -4.39 1.50 25.28
C TYR A 79 -3.08 2.17 24.86
N LEU A 80 -3.09 3.02 23.84
CA LEU A 80 -1.89 3.74 23.37
C LEU A 80 -1.28 4.62 24.46
N ARG A 81 -2.11 5.31 25.26
CA ARG A 81 -1.66 6.13 26.40
C ARG A 81 -1.02 5.33 27.54
N GLN A 82 -1.34 4.05 27.64
CA GLN A 82 -0.77 3.15 28.65
C GLN A 82 0.53 2.48 28.20
N LEU A 83 0.91 2.61 26.94
CA LEU A 83 2.15 2.07 26.44
C LEU A 83 3.33 2.77 27.12
N PRO A 84 4.38 2.02 27.50
CA PRO A 84 5.60 2.64 27.98
C PRO A 84 6.20 3.52 26.89
N TYR A 85 6.69 4.68 27.28
CA TYR A 85 7.36 5.58 26.34
C TYR A 85 8.55 4.89 25.66
N SER A 86 8.57 4.93 24.34
CA SER A 86 9.66 4.44 23.49
C SER A 86 10.13 5.57 22.59
N LYS A 87 11.43 5.86 22.62
CA LYS A 87 12.03 6.80 21.67
C LYS A 87 12.11 6.13 20.28
N PRO A 88 11.87 6.86 19.18
CA PRO A 88 12.08 6.36 17.83
C PRO A 88 13.50 5.79 17.66
N MET A 89 13.60 4.64 17.00
CA MET A 89 14.87 4.05 16.61
C MET A 89 15.44 4.77 15.39
N ASP A 90 16.74 4.91 15.35
CA ASP A 90 17.44 5.40 14.17
C ASP A 90 17.58 4.27 13.14
N PHE A 91 16.94 4.38 11.99
CA PHE A 91 16.98 3.38 10.94
C PHE A 91 18.39 3.18 10.36
N LYS A 92 19.26 4.20 10.41
CA LYS A 92 20.68 4.05 10.02
C LYS A 92 21.44 3.12 10.97
N ARG A 93 21.04 3.06 12.25
CA ARG A 93 21.61 2.09 13.20
C ARG A 93 20.97 0.72 13.06
N LEU A 94 19.70 0.66 12.65
CA LEU A 94 19.01 -0.61 12.41
C LEU A 94 19.53 -1.31 11.14
N TYR A 95 19.89 -0.51 10.12
CA TYR A 95 20.40 -0.97 8.82
C TYR A 95 21.73 -0.29 8.47
N PRO A 96 22.85 -0.63 9.17
CA PRO A 96 24.12 0.09 9.04
C PRO A 96 24.75 -0.03 7.63
N GLU A 97 24.44 -1.10 6.89
CA GLU A 97 24.95 -1.33 5.54
C GLU A 97 24.04 -0.74 4.46
N ALA A 98 22.86 -0.20 4.83
CA ALA A 98 21.92 0.33 3.87
C ALA A 98 22.31 1.75 3.41
N ASN A 99 21.83 2.13 2.21
CA ASN A 99 21.94 3.50 1.75
C ASN A 99 21.20 4.44 2.73
N PRO A 100 21.86 5.50 3.25
CA PRO A 100 21.22 6.45 4.18
C PRO A 100 19.94 7.10 3.65
N LEU A 101 19.82 7.27 2.32
CA LEU A 101 18.60 7.77 1.67
C LEU A 101 17.46 6.74 1.72
N ALA A 102 17.76 5.45 1.69
CA ALA A 102 16.74 4.41 1.87
C ALA A 102 16.17 4.46 3.29
N CYS A 103 17.03 4.65 4.31
CA CYS A 103 16.60 4.82 5.69
C CYS A 103 15.72 6.07 5.86
N ASP A 104 16.08 7.19 5.25
CA ASP A 104 15.30 8.43 5.26
C ASP A 104 13.91 8.25 4.62
N LEU A 105 13.83 7.53 3.49
CA LEU A 105 12.56 7.22 2.86
C LEU A 105 11.68 6.33 3.77
N ILE A 106 12.24 5.28 4.37
CA ILE A 106 11.51 4.43 5.31
C ILE A 106 10.96 5.23 6.49
N GLU A 107 11.76 6.12 7.08
CA GLU A 107 11.32 6.99 8.18
C GLU A 107 10.09 7.83 7.80
N LYS A 108 10.05 8.36 6.58
CA LYS A 108 8.92 9.14 6.05
C LYS A 108 7.69 8.29 5.73
N MET A 109 7.89 7.05 5.26
CA MET A 109 6.82 6.10 4.95
C MET A 109 6.20 5.49 6.22
N LEU A 110 6.97 5.32 7.29
CA LEU A 110 6.55 4.68 8.53
C LEU A 110 6.20 5.71 9.63
N ILE A 111 5.52 6.79 9.28
CA ILE A 111 4.97 7.75 10.24
C ILE A 111 3.63 7.22 10.77
N PHE A 112 3.44 7.23 12.12
CA PHE A 112 2.25 6.71 12.78
C PHE A 112 0.97 7.40 12.30
N ASN A 113 0.99 8.73 12.24
CA ASN A 113 -0.13 9.54 11.78
C ASN A 113 -0.23 9.49 10.24
N PRO A 114 -1.32 8.95 9.65
CA PRO A 114 -1.46 8.83 8.19
C PRO A 114 -1.43 10.16 7.44
N GLU A 115 -1.86 11.27 8.06
CA GLU A 115 -1.84 12.60 7.41
C GLU A 115 -0.45 13.24 7.36
N LYS A 116 0.47 12.80 8.22
CA LYS A 116 1.87 13.24 8.22
C LYS A 116 2.77 12.33 7.40
N ARG A 117 2.25 11.17 6.99
CA ARG A 117 2.98 10.19 6.19
C ARG A 117 3.20 10.72 4.78
N ILE A 118 4.39 10.51 4.24
CA ILE A 118 4.73 10.87 2.85
C ILE A 118 3.71 10.26 1.87
N ASN A 119 3.31 11.00 0.84
CA ASN A 119 2.42 10.49 -0.22
C ASN A 119 3.21 9.81 -1.34
N VAL A 120 2.52 9.20 -2.32
CA VAL A 120 3.15 8.43 -3.39
C VAL A 120 4.01 9.31 -4.30
N GLU A 121 3.53 10.49 -4.66
CA GLU A 121 4.26 11.43 -5.52
C GLU A 121 5.55 11.92 -4.87
N GLU A 122 5.51 12.16 -3.56
CA GLU A 122 6.70 12.53 -2.79
C GLU A 122 7.67 11.36 -2.62
N CYS A 123 7.14 10.11 -2.49
CA CYS A 123 7.96 8.91 -2.48
C CYS A 123 8.73 8.74 -3.78
N LEU A 124 8.05 8.85 -4.94
CA LEU A 124 8.66 8.70 -6.26
C LEU A 124 9.73 9.76 -6.52
N LYS A 125 9.52 11.00 -6.06
CA LYS A 125 10.49 12.11 -6.15
C LYS A 125 11.61 12.04 -5.13
N HIS A 126 11.57 11.07 -4.20
CA HIS A 126 12.57 11.00 -3.14
C HIS A 126 13.98 10.73 -3.71
N PRO A 127 15.05 11.37 -3.19
CA PRO A 127 16.41 11.20 -3.71
C PRO A 127 16.90 9.75 -3.81
N TYR A 128 16.37 8.86 -2.98
CA TYR A 128 16.68 7.43 -3.06
C TYR A 128 16.21 6.80 -4.37
N LEU A 129 15.10 7.26 -4.93
CA LEU A 129 14.52 6.75 -6.17
C LEU A 129 14.88 7.60 -7.42
N ALA A 130 15.68 8.65 -7.26
CA ALA A 130 15.96 9.61 -8.34
C ALA A 130 16.50 8.99 -9.64
N SER A 131 17.21 7.87 -9.57
CA SER A 131 17.71 7.16 -10.78
C SER A 131 16.65 6.33 -11.48
N LEU A 132 15.49 6.09 -10.85
CA LEU A 132 14.38 5.29 -11.37
C LEU A 132 13.13 6.14 -11.67
N HIS A 133 13.08 7.35 -11.12
CA HIS A 133 11.93 8.25 -11.28
C HIS A 133 11.87 8.79 -12.71
N ASP A 134 10.76 8.51 -13.41
CA ASP A 134 10.44 9.07 -14.72
C ASP A 134 8.96 9.50 -14.73
N VAL A 135 8.72 10.80 -14.71
CA VAL A 135 7.37 11.42 -14.71
C VAL A 135 6.51 10.95 -15.89
N ASN A 136 7.13 10.53 -17.01
CA ASN A 136 6.41 10.08 -18.19
C ASN A 136 6.01 8.60 -18.10
N ASP A 137 6.59 7.85 -17.17
CA ASP A 137 6.31 6.41 -16.94
C ASP A 137 5.62 6.17 -15.58
N GLU A 138 5.00 7.18 -15.03
CA GLU A 138 4.24 7.14 -13.76
C GLU A 138 2.77 7.46 -14.02
N PRO A 139 1.99 6.50 -14.58
CA PRO A 139 0.61 6.76 -14.98
C PRO A 139 -0.29 7.03 -13.78
N VAL A 140 -1.17 8.01 -13.93
CA VAL A 140 -2.22 8.34 -12.97
C VAL A 140 -3.56 7.87 -13.54
N ALA A 141 -4.40 7.26 -12.69
CA ALA A 141 -5.74 6.86 -13.11
C ALA A 141 -6.59 8.06 -13.52
N ASP A 142 -7.30 7.96 -14.65
CA ASP A 142 -8.15 9.03 -15.18
C ASP A 142 -9.31 9.40 -14.25
N ALA A 143 -9.76 8.43 -13.44
CA ALA A 143 -10.82 8.62 -12.46
C ALA A 143 -10.60 7.70 -11.23
N PRO A 144 -11.10 8.08 -10.05
CA PRO A 144 -11.11 7.20 -8.89
C PRO A 144 -11.90 5.92 -9.18
N PHE A 145 -11.37 4.78 -8.70
CA PHE A 145 -12.10 3.52 -8.75
C PHE A 145 -13.38 3.62 -7.91
N THR A 146 -14.50 3.18 -8.49
CA THR A 146 -15.79 3.16 -7.80
C THR A 146 -16.32 1.73 -7.70
N PHE A 147 -16.92 1.41 -6.56
CA PHE A 147 -17.64 0.14 -6.35
C PHE A 147 -19.07 0.20 -6.87
N ALA A 148 -19.31 0.91 -7.99
CA ALA A 148 -20.66 1.08 -8.54
C ALA A 148 -21.36 -0.25 -8.85
N PHE A 149 -20.58 -1.29 -9.18
CA PHE A 149 -21.11 -2.64 -9.41
C PHE A 149 -21.66 -3.31 -8.13
N GLU A 150 -21.24 -2.87 -6.93
CA GLU A 150 -21.78 -3.35 -5.65
C GLU A 150 -23.09 -2.65 -5.25
N GLN A 151 -23.43 -1.51 -5.88
CA GLN A 151 -24.59 -0.69 -5.55
C GLN A 151 -25.90 -1.21 -6.20
N HIS A 152 -26.04 -2.51 -6.41
CA HIS A 152 -27.30 -3.07 -6.92
C HIS A 152 -28.34 -3.17 -5.79
N ASN A 153 -29.27 -2.19 -5.80
CA ASN A 153 -30.54 -2.20 -5.03
C ASN A 153 -30.47 -2.32 -3.50
N GLY A 154 -29.39 -1.86 -2.85
CA GLY A 154 -29.35 -1.74 -1.37
C GLY A 154 -29.34 -3.06 -0.60
N GLY A 155 -29.03 -4.20 -1.25
CA GLY A 155 -28.97 -5.52 -0.64
C GLY A 155 -27.74 -6.31 -1.09
N GLU A 156 -27.49 -7.43 -0.42
CA GLU A 156 -26.46 -8.38 -0.83
C GLU A 156 -26.74 -8.89 -2.26
N MET A 157 -25.72 -8.90 -3.12
CA MET A 157 -25.85 -9.44 -4.47
C MET A 157 -26.13 -10.95 -4.39
N SER A 158 -27.09 -11.42 -5.18
CA SER A 158 -27.33 -12.87 -5.31
C SER A 158 -26.14 -13.54 -5.99
N GLU A 159 -25.91 -14.82 -5.67
CA GLU A 159 -24.87 -15.63 -6.30
C GLU A 159 -24.99 -15.62 -7.83
N GLU A 160 -26.21 -15.69 -8.35
CA GLU A 160 -26.48 -15.63 -9.79
C GLU A 160 -26.04 -14.30 -10.41
N THR A 161 -26.30 -13.18 -9.73
CA THR A 161 -25.88 -11.85 -10.19
C THR A 161 -24.36 -11.75 -10.23
N VAL A 162 -23.68 -12.21 -9.17
CA VAL A 162 -22.20 -12.23 -9.11
C VAL A 162 -21.61 -13.08 -10.23
N ARG A 163 -22.12 -14.29 -10.44
CA ARG A 163 -21.69 -15.18 -11.54
C ARG A 163 -21.86 -14.53 -12.90
N ARG A 164 -22.99 -13.86 -13.13
CA ARG A 164 -23.26 -13.16 -14.40
C ARG A 164 -22.29 -12.01 -14.63
N LEU A 165 -22.00 -11.20 -13.62
CA LEU A 165 -21.04 -10.10 -13.71
C LEU A 165 -19.62 -10.62 -14.00
N ILE A 166 -19.17 -11.66 -13.29
CA ILE A 166 -17.87 -12.29 -13.56
C ILE A 166 -17.77 -12.79 -15.00
N LEU A 167 -18.82 -13.46 -15.51
CA LEU A 167 -18.84 -13.94 -16.89
C LEU A 167 -18.82 -12.81 -17.91
N GLN A 168 -19.44 -11.66 -17.60
CA GLN A 168 -19.42 -10.48 -18.45
C GLN A 168 -18.00 -9.89 -18.52
N GLU A 169 -17.34 -9.71 -17.39
CA GLU A 169 -15.96 -9.21 -17.33
C GLU A 169 -14.99 -10.15 -18.06
N LEU A 170 -15.12 -11.46 -17.85
CA LEU A 170 -14.28 -12.43 -18.56
C LEU A 170 -14.44 -12.39 -20.08
N LYS A 171 -15.65 -12.15 -20.59
CA LYS A 171 -15.89 -11.99 -22.04
C LYS A 171 -15.25 -10.73 -22.58
N GLN A 172 -15.38 -9.59 -21.87
CA GLN A 172 -14.74 -8.34 -22.28
C GLN A 172 -13.22 -8.48 -22.31
N LEU A 173 -12.64 -9.09 -21.28
CA LEU A 173 -11.20 -9.33 -21.22
C LEU A 173 -10.71 -10.23 -22.36
N ASP A 174 -11.46 -11.30 -22.70
CA ASP A 174 -11.12 -12.18 -23.82
C ASP A 174 -11.19 -11.45 -25.18
N GLU A 175 -12.17 -10.56 -25.37
CA GLU A 175 -12.28 -9.71 -26.56
C GLU A 175 -11.11 -8.73 -26.67
N GLU A 176 -10.71 -8.09 -25.57
CA GLU A 176 -9.56 -7.18 -25.51
C GLU A 176 -8.23 -7.90 -25.80
N ILE A 177 -8.02 -9.08 -25.20
CA ILE A 177 -6.83 -9.89 -25.44
C ILE A 177 -6.74 -10.30 -26.91
N ASN A 178 -7.85 -10.77 -27.50
CA ASN A 178 -7.90 -11.17 -28.90
C ASN A 178 -7.70 -9.98 -29.85
N PHE A 179 -8.22 -8.81 -29.52
CA PHE A 179 -8.00 -7.56 -30.28
C PHE A 179 -6.52 -7.17 -30.26
N ASN A 180 -5.90 -7.14 -29.08
CA ASN A 180 -4.49 -6.77 -28.92
C ASN A 180 -3.55 -7.79 -29.61
N ALA A 181 -3.86 -9.08 -29.54
CA ALA A 181 -3.10 -10.12 -30.23
C ALA A 181 -3.14 -9.97 -31.77
N ARG A 182 -4.31 -9.61 -32.34
CA ARG A 182 -4.46 -9.35 -33.78
C ARG A 182 -3.69 -8.09 -34.19
N SER A 183 -3.83 -7.00 -33.44
CA SER A 183 -3.11 -5.76 -33.69
C SER A 183 -1.60 -5.95 -33.66
N HIS A 184 -1.07 -6.79 -32.75
CA HIS A 184 0.35 -7.12 -32.72
C HIS A 184 0.80 -7.99 -33.89
N ALA A 185 -0.02 -8.94 -34.35
CA ALA A 185 0.27 -9.77 -35.52
C ALA A 185 0.30 -8.92 -36.79
N ASP A 186 -0.68 -8.04 -36.98
CA ASP A 186 -0.77 -7.12 -38.14
C ASP A 186 0.46 -6.18 -38.19
N ALA A 187 0.88 -5.61 -37.04
CA ALA A 187 2.06 -4.76 -36.94
C ALA A 187 3.37 -5.52 -37.24
N LEU A 188 3.45 -6.79 -36.89
CA LEU A 188 4.60 -7.67 -37.22
C LEU A 188 4.63 -8.01 -38.71
N GLU A 189 3.50 -8.28 -39.34
CA GLU A 189 3.41 -8.53 -40.78
C GLU A 189 3.81 -7.32 -41.61
N GLU A 190 3.37 -6.13 -41.21
CA GLU A 190 3.75 -4.86 -41.85
C GLU A 190 5.27 -4.58 -41.77
N ARG A 191 5.89 -4.86 -40.61
CA ARG A 191 7.35 -4.76 -40.43
C ARG A 191 8.11 -5.77 -41.27
N LEU A 192 7.62 -6.99 -41.40
CA LEU A 192 8.24 -8.02 -42.23
C LEU A 192 8.14 -7.71 -43.74
N GLN A 193 7.04 -7.07 -44.17
CA GLN A 193 6.90 -6.62 -45.56
C GLN A 193 7.86 -5.48 -45.90
N THR A 194 8.06 -4.52 -45.00
CA THR A 194 9.00 -3.41 -45.18
C THR A 194 10.47 -3.84 -45.14
N MET A 195 10.79 -4.97 -44.53
CA MET A 195 12.17 -5.53 -44.53
C MET A 195 12.49 -6.42 -45.75
N ARG A 196 11.52 -6.71 -46.62
CA ARG A 196 11.68 -7.52 -47.85
C ARG A 196 11.90 -6.69 -49.13
N VAL A 197 11.98 -5.36 -49.02
CA VAL A 197 12.33 -4.42 -50.08
C VAL A 197 13.77 -3.91 -49.85
#